data_cac262f759c332e7f01ab5f045b0bef9
#
_entry.id   cac262f759c332e7f01ab5f045b0bef9
#
_cell.length_a   1.000
_cell.length_b   1.000
_cell.length_c   1.000
_cell.angle_alpha   90.00
_cell.angle_beta   90.00
_cell.angle_gamma   90.00
#
_symmetry.space_group_name_H-M   'P 1'
#
loop_
_entity.id
_entity.type
_entity.pdbx_description
1 polymer ?
#
loop_
_entity_poly.entity_id
_entity_poly.type
_entity_poly.pdbx_seq_one_letter_code
_entity_poly.pdbx_strand_id
1 'polypeptide(L)'
;MESTTNWLSNLKIRFGYGVTGSTAGIDPYSSAASLDATAVNMILGGVLTPIYKFSQNIPNYLLTWEKSYNTNIGIDAAFLNNRIDVSMEYYNTKTKDVIWNKALPVINGAFSPDGGPKANYTTNLNMCETSNKGFELALNTRNIITKNFTWSSSVTFNHNTDSHHTLKS
;
A
#
# COMPACT_ATOMS: atom_id res chain seq x y z
N MET A 1 21.11 37.61 -18.10
CA MET A 1 19.91 36.91 -17.51
C MET A 1 19.30 37.76 -16.38
N GLU A 2 19.06 39.01 -16.57
CA GLU A 2 18.61 39.93 -15.50
C GLU A 2 17.19 40.45 -15.62
N SER A 3 16.41 40.07 -16.64
CA SER A 3 15.09 40.68 -16.84
C SER A 3 13.90 39.80 -16.35
N THR A 4 14.13 38.58 -15.87
CA THR A 4 13.08 37.69 -15.39
C THR A 4 12.91 37.75 -13.86
N THR A 5 13.76 38.43 -13.15
CA THR A 5 13.86 38.41 -11.69
C THR A 5 12.84 39.28 -10.94
N ASN A 6 12.09 40.12 -11.63
CA ASN A 6 11.15 41.02 -10.95
C ASN A 6 9.81 40.39 -10.56
N TRP A 7 9.39 39.31 -11.19
CA TRP A 7 8.12 38.64 -10.88
C TRP A 7 8.30 37.18 -10.43
N LEU A 8 9.29 36.44 -10.96
CA LEU A 8 9.59 35.06 -10.62
C LEU A 8 10.86 35.02 -9.76
N SER A 9 10.72 34.75 -8.47
CA SER A 9 11.81 34.71 -7.51
C SER A 9 12.50 33.37 -7.45
N ASN A 10 11.73 32.29 -7.62
CA ASN A 10 12.24 30.91 -7.62
C ASN A 10 11.32 30.00 -8.43
N LEU A 11 11.92 29.04 -9.12
CA LEU A 11 11.20 27.95 -9.79
C LEU A 11 11.99 26.66 -9.61
N LYS A 12 11.35 25.67 -9.04
CA LYS A 12 11.91 24.34 -8.84
C LYS A 12 10.94 23.29 -9.36
N ILE A 13 11.41 22.43 -10.26
CA ILE A 13 10.67 21.29 -10.76
C ILE A 13 11.25 20.03 -10.12
N ARG A 14 10.39 19.17 -9.62
CA ARG A 14 10.74 17.89 -9.00
C ARG A 14 10.11 16.76 -9.79
N PHE A 15 10.88 15.74 -10.05
CA PHE A 15 10.41 14.49 -10.62
C PHE A 15 10.98 13.33 -9.81
N GLY A 16 10.13 12.41 -9.40
CA GLY A 16 10.51 11.20 -8.70
C GLY A 16 9.82 9.98 -9.30
N TYR A 17 10.60 8.92 -9.49
CA TYR A 17 10.09 7.61 -9.84
C TYR A 17 10.81 6.56 -9.00
N GLY A 18 10.05 5.64 -8.43
CA GLY A 18 10.60 4.56 -7.62
C GLY A 18 9.74 3.31 -7.64
N VAL A 19 10.37 2.16 -7.47
CA VAL A 19 9.68 0.88 -7.30
C VAL A 19 10.11 0.29 -5.97
N THR A 20 9.12 -0.07 -5.14
CA THR A 20 9.35 -0.70 -3.85
C THR A 20 8.66 -2.05 -3.79
N GLY A 21 9.32 -3.04 -3.21
CA GLY A 21 8.75 -4.35 -2.91
C GLY A 21 8.34 -4.43 -1.44
N SER A 22 7.24 -5.13 -1.16
CA SER A 22 6.77 -5.39 0.20
C SER A 22 6.33 -6.83 0.35
N THR A 23 6.68 -7.43 1.50
CA THR A 23 6.17 -8.72 1.98
C THR A 23 5.35 -8.54 3.26
N ALA A 24 4.92 -7.31 3.56
CA ALA A 24 4.16 -7.01 4.77
C ALA A 24 2.87 -7.85 4.82
N GLY A 25 2.60 -8.46 5.96
CA GLY A 25 1.42 -9.30 6.17
C GLY A 25 1.55 -10.74 5.70
N ILE A 26 2.75 -11.18 5.28
CA ILE A 26 3.03 -12.57 4.94
C ILE A 26 3.94 -13.16 6.01
N ASP A 27 3.52 -14.26 6.60
CA ASP A 27 4.42 -15.02 7.48
C ASP A 27 5.58 -15.62 6.69
N PRO A 28 6.80 -15.68 7.27
CA PRO A 28 7.88 -16.47 6.73
C PRO A 28 7.36 -17.89 6.45
N TYR A 29 7.70 -18.44 5.31
CA TYR A 29 7.25 -19.76 4.86
C TYR A 29 5.78 -19.89 4.43
N SER A 30 5.03 -18.78 4.25
CA SER A 30 3.65 -18.83 3.71
C SER A 30 3.55 -19.51 2.33
N SER A 31 4.64 -19.59 1.59
CA SER A 31 4.74 -20.33 0.34
C SER A 31 5.01 -21.84 0.53
N ALA A 32 5.33 -22.30 1.73
CA ALA A 32 5.65 -23.69 2.02
C ALA A 32 4.54 -24.37 2.81
N ALA A 33 4.41 -25.69 2.64
CA ALA A 33 3.52 -26.49 3.46
C ALA A 33 4.08 -26.55 4.89
N SER A 34 3.23 -26.29 5.87
CA SER A 34 3.57 -26.39 7.28
C SER A 34 2.61 -27.33 8.02
N LEU A 35 3.11 -27.97 9.06
CA LEU A 35 2.29 -28.70 10.00
C LEU A 35 1.87 -27.78 11.15
N ASP A 36 0.63 -27.97 11.61
CA ASP A 36 0.17 -27.30 12.82
C ASP A 36 0.98 -27.83 14.01
N ALA A 37 1.50 -26.90 14.83
CA ALA A 37 2.27 -27.26 16.02
C ALA A 37 1.42 -27.99 17.07
N THR A 38 0.10 -27.94 16.96
CA THR A 38 -0.83 -28.60 17.87
C THR A 38 -1.02 -30.06 17.43
N ALA A 39 -0.47 -30.98 18.19
CA ALA A 39 -0.72 -32.40 17.99
C ALA A 39 -2.15 -32.78 18.44
N VAL A 40 -2.82 -33.56 17.60
CA VAL A 40 -4.08 -34.23 17.98
C VAL A 40 -3.74 -35.65 18.40
N ASN A 41 -4.15 -36.06 19.59
CA ASN A 41 -3.91 -37.43 20.05
C ASN A 41 -4.95 -38.40 19.44
N MET A 42 -4.46 -39.45 18.82
CA MET A 42 -5.30 -40.53 18.28
C MET A 42 -4.84 -41.86 18.89
N ILE A 43 -5.78 -42.76 19.14
CA ILE A 43 -5.47 -44.12 19.61
C ILE A 43 -5.20 -45.00 18.39
N LEU A 44 -3.93 -45.38 18.21
CA LEU A 44 -3.50 -46.33 17.17
C LEU A 44 -3.00 -47.61 17.82
N GLY A 45 -3.69 -48.73 17.55
CA GLY A 45 -3.31 -50.00 18.14
C GLY A 45 -3.36 -50.07 19.69
N GLY A 46 -4.25 -49.25 20.30
CA GLY A 46 -4.38 -49.15 21.76
C GLY A 46 -3.38 -48.17 22.40
N VAL A 47 -2.51 -47.51 21.64
CA VAL A 47 -1.53 -46.52 22.12
C VAL A 47 -1.95 -45.11 21.72
N LEU A 48 -1.89 -44.20 22.68
CA LEU A 48 -2.13 -42.78 22.43
C LEU A 48 -0.93 -42.18 21.64
N THR A 49 -1.18 -41.88 20.38
CA THR A 49 -0.13 -41.40 19.45
C THR A 49 -0.45 -39.95 19.01
N PRO A 50 0.52 -39.03 19.14
CA PRO A 50 0.34 -37.67 18.62
C PRO A 50 0.39 -37.68 17.09
N ILE A 51 -0.63 -37.04 16.48
CA ILE A 51 -0.72 -36.87 15.04
C ILE A 51 -0.77 -35.37 14.74
N TYR A 52 0.05 -34.92 13.80
CA TYR A 52 0.07 -33.54 13.34
C TYR A 52 -0.83 -33.41 12.12
N LYS A 53 -1.63 -32.35 12.07
CA LYS A 53 -2.42 -31.97 10.90
C LYS A 53 -1.70 -30.90 10.08
N PHE A 54 -2.01 -30.78 8.81
CA PHE A 54 -1.55 -29.67 8.01
C PHE A 54 -2.14 -28.35 8.52
N SER A 55 -1.35 -27.28 8.39
CA SER A 55 -1.81 -25.91 8.65
C SER A 55 -3.05 -25.58 7.80
N GLN A 56 -3.93 -24.75 8.34
CA GLN A 56 -5.12 -24.27 7.61
C GLN A 56 -4.75 -23.31 6.48
N ASN A 57 -3.52 -22.80 6.44
CA ASN A 57 -3.02 -22.01 5.33
C ASN A 57 -2.41 -22.94 4.28
N ILE A 58 -3.10 -23.07 3.14
CA ILE A 58 -2.61 -23.87 2.01
C ILE A 58 -1.47 -23.11 1.33
N PRO A 59 -0.31 -23.75 1.14
CA PRO A 59 0.84 -23.11 0.56
C PRO A 59 0.61 -22.72 -0.89
N ASN A 60 1.12 -21.57 -1.28
CA ASN A 60 1.17 -21.12 -2.66
C ASN A 60 2.62 -20.89 -3.08
N TYR A 61 3.18 -21.81 -3.84
CA TYR A 61 4.56 -21.74 -4.34
C TYR A 61 4.79 -20.64 -5.38
N LEU A 62 3.71 -20.07 -5.93
CA LEU A 62 3.75 -18.98 -6.89
C LEU A 62 3.63 -17.60 -6.23
N LEU A 63 3.56 -17.55 -4.89
CA LEU A 63 3.44 -16.32 -4.15
C LEU A 63 4.66 -15.43 -4.36
N THR A 64 4.41 -14.19 -4.78
CA THR A 64 5.44 -13.17 -4.96
C THR A 64 5.18 -11.97 -4.07
N TRP A 65 6.18 -11.12 -3.91
CA TRP A 65 6.04 -9.85 -3.19
C TRP A 65 5.18 -8.84 -3.95
N GLU A 66 4.53 -7.98 -3.21
CA GLU A 66 3.82 -6.82 -3.76
C GLU A 66 4.81 -5.81 -4.32
N LYS A 67 4.46 -5.16 -5.44
CA LYS A 67 5.29 -4.15 -6.11
C LYS A 67 4.54 -2.84 -6.21
N SER A 68 5.07 -1.80 -5.57
CA SER A 68 4.52 -0.45 -5.65
C SER A 68 5.38 0.43 -6.54
N TYR A 69 4.76 0.96 -7.58
CA TYR A 69 5.32 1.90 -8.54
C TYR A 69 4.86 3.31 -8.16
N ASN A 70 5.81 4.16 -7.74
CA ASN A 70 5.53 5.51 -7.30
C ASN A 70 6.06 6.51 -8.34
N THR A 71 5.21 7.41 -8.78
CA THR A 71 5.57 8.52 -9.67
C THR A 71 5.10 9.82 -9.05
N ASN A 72 6.01 10.77 -8.85
CA ASN A 72 5.73 12.08 -8.29
C ASN A 72 6.28 13.16 -9.21
N ILE A 73 5.46 14.17 -9.47
CA ILE A 73 5.84 15.37 -10.22
C ILE A 73 5.44 16.57 -9.39
N GLY A 74 6.39 17.42 -9.05
CA GLY A 74 6.16 18.61 -8.24
C GLY A 74 6.72 19.89 -8.89
N ILE A 75 6.05 21.00 -8.68
CA ILE A 75 6.48 22.33 -9.09
C ILE A 75 6.35 23.26 -7.89
N ASP A 76 7.47 23.87 -7.50
CA ASP A 76 7.50 24.92 -6.49
C ASP A 76 7.88 26.24 -7.18
N ALA A 77 7.05 27.25 -7.05
CA ALA A 77 7.28 28.56 -7.64
C ALA A 77 7.08 29.66 -6.60
N ALA A 78 8.01 30.62 -6.57
CA ALA A 78 7.92 31.80 -5.73
C ALA A 78 7.89 33.05 -6.59
N PHE A 79 6.97 33.95 -6.29
CA PHE A 79 6.73 35.17 -7.05
C PHE A 79 6.85 36.42 -6.16
N LEU A 80 7.11 37.57 -6.80
CA LEU A 80 7.13 38.89 -6.17
C LEU A 80 8.01 38.96 -4.92
N ASN A 81 9.29 38.57 -5.06
CA ASN A 81 10.24 38.51 -3.95
C ASN A 81 9.77 37.62 -2.80
N ASN A 82 9.30 36.41 -3.12
CA ASN A 82 8.78 35.42 -2.17
C ASN A 82 7.54 35.92 -1.39
N ARG A 83 6.73 36.79 -1.98
CA ARG A 83 5.44 37.19 -1.40
C ARG A 83 4.34 36.18 -1.69
N ILE A 84 4.49 35.43 -2.77
CA ILE A 84 3.55 34.38 -3.18
C ILE A 84 4.37 33.12 -3.42
N ASP A 85 4.15 32.09 -2.64
CA ASP A 85 4.75 30.76 -2.77
C ASP A 85 3.66 29.77 -3.17
N VAL A 86 3.86 29.10 -4.30
CA VAL A 86 2.95 28.08 -4.85
C VAL A 86 3.70 26.76 -4.92
N SER A 87 3.13 25.71 -4.34
CA SER A 87 3.61 24.33 -4.49
C SER A 87 2.49 23.48 -5.07
N MET A 88 2.77 22.81 -6.16
CA MET A 88 1.86 21.86 -6.79
C MET A 88 2.54 20.50 -6.86
N GLU A 89 1.80 19.45 -6.52
CA GLU A 89 2.30 18.08 -6.60
C GLU A 89 1.23 17.16 -7.19
N TYR A 90 1.63 16.35 -8.15
CA TYR A 90 0.87 15.25 -8.67
C TYR A 90 1.58 13.95 -8.34
N TYR A 91 0.87 13.01 -7.76
CA TYR A 91 1.39 11.68 -7.47
C TYR A 91 0.51 10.59 -8.05
N ASN A 92 1.15 9.48 -8.39
CA ASN A 92 0.47 8.25 -8.84
C ASN A 92 1.24 7.06 -8.29
N THR A 93 0.60 6.33 -7.37
CA THR A 93 1.11 5.09 -6.79
C THR A 93 0.27 3.95 -7.30
N LYS A 94 0.90 2.99 -7.98
CA LYS A 94 0.25 1.78 -8.49
C LYS A 94 0.90 0.57 -7.85
N THR A 95 0.13 -0.20 -7.05
CA THR A 95 0.60 -1.43 -6.43
C THR A 95 0.03 -2.62 -7.18
N LYS A 96 0.93 -3.47 -7.66
CA LYS A 96 0.62 -4.72 -8.34
C LYS A 96 0.94 -5.92 -7.46
N ASP A 97 0.34 -7.04 -7.81
CA ASP A 97 0.57 -8.32 -7.14
C ASP A 97 0.21 -8.26 -5.65
N VAL A 98 -0.80 -7.43 -5.29
CA VAL A 98 -1.26 -7.29 -3.91
C VAL A 98 -1.74 -8.64 -3.39
N ILE A 99 -1.26 -9.00 -2.22
CA ILE A 99 -1.50 -10.30 -1.62
C ILE A 99 -2.84 -10.27 -0.89
N TRP A 100 -3.68 -11.22 -1.26
CA TRP A 100 -4.98 -11.40 -0.67
C TRP A 100 -5.09 -12.80 -0.05
N ASN A 101 -5.51 -12.86 1.21
CA ASN A 101 -5.82 -14.13 1.86
C ASN A 101 -7.23 -14.56 1.47
N LYS A 102 -7.32 -15.58 0.62
CA LYS A 102 -8.58 -16.10 0.08
C LYS A 102 -9.04 -17.35 0.85
N ALA A 103 -10.24 -17.31 1.38
CA ALA A 103 -10.89 -18.51 1.92
C ALA A 103 -11.25 -19.46 0.78
N LEU A 104 -10.93 -20.74 0.96
CA LEU A 104 -11.21 -21.79 -0.01
C LEU A 104 -12.56 -22.45 0.29
N PRO A 105 -13.33 -22.86 -0.74
CA PRO A 105 -14.57 -23.60 -0.55
C PRO A 105 -14.33 -24.94 0.17
N VAL A 106 -15.27 -25.34 1.00
CA VAL A 106 -15.22 -26.60 1.77
C VAL A 106 -15.08 -27.82 0.86
N ILE A 107 -15.57 -27.75 -0.37
CA ILE A 107 -15.47 -28.83 -1.37
C ILE A 107 -14.01 -29.20 -1.72
N ASN A 108 -13.06 -28.31 -1.43
CA ASN A 108 -11.63 -28.56 -1.65
C ASN A 108 -10.98 -29.39 -0.54
N GLY A 109 -11.77 -30.07 0.29
CA GLY A 109 -11.27 -30.93 1.36
C GLY A 109 -11.01 -30.20 2.69
N ALA A 110 -11.46 -28.96 2.80
CA ALA A 110 -11.39 -28.18 4.04
C ALA A 110 -12.34 -28.78 5.08
N PHE A 111 -11.91 -29.84 5.75
CA PHE A 111 -12.67 -30.50 6.82
C PHE A 111 -12.14 -30.07 8.18
N SER A 112 -13.03 -29.56 9.04
CA SER A 112 -12.70 -29.36 10.45
C SER A 112 -12.82 -30.67 11.19
N PRO A 113 -11.77 -31.18 11.84
CA PRO A 113 -11.86 -32.37 12.66
C PRO A 113 -12.86 -32.22 13.84
N ASP A 114 -13.20 -31.00 14.20
CA ASP A 114 -14.14 -30.68 15.29
C ASP A 114 -15.62 -30.67 14.83
N GLY A 115 -15.91 -31.14 13.60
CA GLY A 115 -17.26 -31.30 13.08
C GLY A 115 -18.04 -30.01 12.83
N GLY A 116 -17.40 -28.85 12.93
CA GLY A 116 -18.01 -27.54 12.71
C GLY A 116 -17.75 -26.99 11.29
N PRO A 117 -18.65 -26.15 10.76
CA PRO A 117 -18.48 -25.54 9.42
C PRO A 117 -17.37 -24.47 9.34
N LYS A 118 -16.48 -24.41 10.32
CA LYS A 118 -15.50 -23.32 10.50
C LYS A 118 -14.06 -23.62 10.08
N ALA A 119 -13.78 -24.71 9.39
CA ALA A 119 -12.46 -24.90 8.82
C ALA A 119 -12.34 -24.11 7.51
N ASN A 120 -12.11 -22.82 7.63
CA ASN A 120 -11.77 -22.00 6.48
C ASN A 120 -10.30 -22.24 6.16
N TYR A 121 -10.01 -23.19 5.29
CA TYR A 121 -8.71 -23.22 4.67
C TYR A 121 -8.54 -21.95 3.85
N THR A 122 -7.39 -21.31 4.01
CA THR A 122 -7.06 -20.08 3.31
C THR A 122 -5.82 -20.28 2.47
N THR A 123 -5.66 -19.48 1.46
CA THR A 123 -4.41 -19.38 0.70
C THR A 123 -4.12 -17.93 0.35
N ASN A 124 -2.85 -17.56 0.35
CA ASN A 124 -2.41 -16.25 -0.07
C ASN A 124 -2.20 -16.24 -1.58
N LEU A 125 -2.81 -15.29 -2.26
CA LEU A 125 -2.76 -15.13 -3.72
C LEU A 125 -2.42 -13.69 -4.08
N ASN A 126 -1.60 -13.50 -5.11
CA ASN A 126 -1.38 -12.20 -5.74
C ASN A 126 -2.53 -11.92 -6.72
N MET A 127 -3.63 -11.33 -6.25
CA MET A 127 -4.87 -11.20 -7.04
C MET A 127 -5.30 -9.78 -7.31
N CYS A 128 -4.76 -8.81 -6.58
CA CYS A 128 -5.29 -7.45 -6.60
C CYS A 128 -4.27 -6.47 -7.16
N GLU A 129 -4.80 -5.41 -7.72
CA GLU A 129 -4.05 -4.23 -8.11
C GLU A 129 -4.74 -3.01 -7.48
N THR A 130 -3.97 -2.11 -6.89
CA THR A 130 -4.48 -0.86 -6.35
C THR A 130 -3.80 0.32 -7.04
N SER A 131 -4.54 1.40 -7.22
CA SER A 131 -4.01 2.64 -7.75
C SER A 131 -4.50 3.79 -6.90
N ASN A 132 -3.57 4.60 -6.43
CA ASN A 132 -3.81 5.84 -5.72
C ASN A 132 -3.16 6.97 -6.49
N LYS A 133 -3.95 7.97 -6.88
CA LYS A 133 -3.46 9.14 -7.60
C LYS A 133 -4.10 10.40 -7.03
N GLY A 134 -3.33 11.44 -6.96
CA GLY A 134 -3.83 12.69 -6.42
C GLY A 134 -3.07 13.91 -6.89
N PHE A 135 -3.65 15.04 -6.58
CA PHE A 135 -3.11 16.36 -6.85
C PHE A 135 -3.19 17.17 -5.57
N GLU A 136 -2.11 17.83 -5.23
CA GLU A 136 -1.99 18.72 -4.09
C GLU A 136 -1.57 20.11 -4.55
N LEU A 137 -2.19 21.13 -3.98
CA LEU A 137 -1.87 22.53 -4.21
C LEU A 137 -1.73 23.22 -2.85
N ALA A 138 -0.62 23.88 -2.64
CA ALA A 138 -0.40 24.76 -1.49
C ALA A 138 -0.05 26.17 -1.99
N LEU A 139 -0.78 27.15 -1.50
CA LEU A 139 -0.57 28.57 -1.78
C LEU A 139 -0.33 29.30 -0.47
N ASN A 140 0.84 29.92 -0.36
CA ASN A 140 1.19 30.77 0.76
C ASN A 140 1.41 32.20 0.26
N THR A 141 0.77 33.17 0.92
CA THR A 141 0.89 34.57 0.53
C THR A 141 1.22 35.45 1.73
N ARG A 142 2.08 36.43 1.50
CA ARG A 142 2.37 37.53 2.44
C ARG A 142 1.68 38.77 1.94
N ASN A 143 0.46 39.02 2.45
CA ASN A 143 -0.42 40.06 1.93
C ASN A 143 0.04 41.45 2.33
N ILE A 144 0.34 41.63 3.61
CA ILE A 144 0.77 42.91 4.18
C ILE A 144 2.02 42.70 5.03
N ILE A 145 3.04 43.50 4.79
CA ILE A 145 4.26 43.51 5.59
C ILE A 145 4.58 44.97 5.92
N THR A 146 4.41 45.33 7.17
CA THR A 146 4.79 46.64 7.71
C THR A 146 5.68 46.46 8.94
N LYS A 147 6.23 47.56 9.46
CA LYS A 147 7.11 47.51 10.67
C LYS A 147 6.41 46.89 11.89
N ASN A 148 5.11 47.10 12.02
CA ASN A 148 4.33 46.71 13.20
C ASN A 148 3.23 45.68 12.92
N PHE A 149 3.00 45.32 11.66
CA PHE A 149 1.94 44.44 11.28
C PHE A 149 2.32 43.58 10.07
N THR A 150 2.10 42.26 10.20
CA THR A 150 2.30 41.30 9.10
C THR A 150 1.03 40.46 9.00
N TRP A 151 0.48 40.36 7.79
CA TRP A 151 -0.61 39.48 7.47
C TRP A 151 -0.22 38.51 6.37
N SER A 152 -0.33 37.21 6.64
CA SER A 152 -0.11 36.13 5.70
C SER A 152 -1.33 35.22 5.62
N SER A 153 -1.52 34.58 4.48
CA SER A 153 -2.57 33.59 4.25
C SER A 153 -1.96 32.32 3.69
N SER A 154 -2.50 31.18 4.12
CA SER A 154 -2.13 29.86 3.61
C SER A 154 -3.40 29.12 3.21
N VAL A 155 -3.42 28.57 2.00
CA VAL A 155 -4.52 27.78 1.47
C VAL A 155 -3.95 26.49 0.92
N THR A 156 -4.52 25.36 1.33
CA THR A 156 -4.16 24.03 0.80
C THR A 156 -5.39 23.39 0.18
N PHE A 157 -5.19 22.77 -0.98
CA PHE A 157 -6.21 21.97 -1.64
C PHE A 157 -5.60 20.62 -2.00
N ASN A 158 -6.31 19.53 -1.69
CA ASN A 158 -5.93 18.20 -2.09
C ASN A 158 -7.11 17.46 -2.71
N HIS A 159 -6.83 16.65 -3.71
CA HIS A 159 -7.77 15.73 -4.31
C HIS A 159 -7.09 14.37 -4.50
N ASN A 160 -7.71 13.33 -3.97
CA ASN A 160 -7.21 11.96 -4.04
C ASN A 160 -8.26 11.04 -4.64
N THR A 161 -7.81 10.09 -5.43
CA THR A 161 -8.65 9.05 -6.02
C THR A 161 -7.99 7.70 -5.84
N ASP A 162 -8.70 6.80 -5.16
CA ASP A 162 -8.30 5.41 -4.99
C ASP A 162 -9.12 4.51 -5.91
N SER A 163 -8.48 3.54 -6.50
CA SER A 163 -9.14 2.49 -7.25
C SER A 163 -8.53 1.13 -6.93
N HIS A 164 -9.41 0.13 -6.79
CA HIS A 164 -9.03 -1.25 -6.54
C HIS A 164 -9.51 -2.12 -7.69
N HIS A 165 -8.63 -2.90 -8.25
CA HIS A 165 -8.94 -3.84 -9.30
C HIS A 165 -8.58 -5.25 -8.83
N THR A 166 -9.56 -6.14 -8.79
CA THR A 166 -9.30 -7.56 -8.60
C THR A 166 -8.98 -8.16 -9.96
N LEU A 167 -7.80 -8.73 -10.12
CA LEU A 167 -7.47 -9.48 -11.31
C LEU A 167 -8.33 -10.74 -11.30
N LYS A 168 -9.13 -10.95 -12.34
CA LYS A 168 -9.85 -12.21 -12.52
C LYS A 168 -8.81 -13.31 -12.78
N SER A 169 -8.80 -14.31 -11.92
CA SER A 169 -8.09 -15.58 -12.14
C SER A 169 -8.68 -16.31 -13.31
#